data_2b606b277730b8e2c2ff76c3ce9b803c
#
_entry.id   2b606b277730b8e2c2ff76c3ce9b803c
#
_cell.length_a   1.000
_cell.length_b   1.000
_cell.length_c   1.000
_cell.angle_alpha   90.00
_cell.angle_beta   90.00
_cell.angle_gamma   90.00
#
_symmetry.space_group_name_H-M   'P 1'
#
loop_
_entity.id
_entity.type
_entity.pdbx_description
1 polymer ?
#
loop_
_entity_poly.entity_id
_entity_poly.type
_entity_poly.pdbx_seq_one_letter_code
_entity_poly.pdbx_strand_id
1 'polypeptide(L)'
;SEMCIRDRAHAPRLYPMGLGMIGPTLAVCGTPEQQQDYLPKLLSGEHIWCQGYSEPGSGSDLASLQCRAERDGDYFIVNGTKIWTSYAHHANHIFCLVRTDKSGKPQQGITFLLIDMATPGVSVRPIVTLAGDHEVNQVLFDNVRVPVANIVGEENEGWTVAKTLLTFE
;
A
#
# COMPACT_ATOMS: atom_id res chain seq x y z
N SER A 1 -21.15 19.88 -10.34
CA SER A 1 -20.15 19.32 -9.46
C SER A 1 -18.83 19.17 -10.19
N GLU A 2 -17.69 19.18 -9.49
CA GLU A 2 -16.33 19.03 -10.05
C GLU A 2 -16.17 17.74 -10.87
N MET A 3 -16.85 16.68 -10.45
CA MET A 3 -16.90 15.41 -11.17
C MET A 3 -17.47 15.55 -12.58
N CYS A 4 -18.52 16.39 -12.76
CA CYS A 4 -19.10 16.64 -14.09
C CYS A 4 -18.17 17.44 -15.01
N ILE A 5 -17.34 18.34 -14.46
CA ILE A 5 -16.37 19.11 -15.24
C ILE A 5 -15.28 18.20 -15.77
N ARG A 6 -14.71 17.34 -14.92
CA ARG A 6 -13.70 16.35 -15.28
C ARG A 6 -14.20 15.41 -16.37
N ASP A 7 -15.40 14.85 -16.21
CA ASP A 7 -15.96 13.87 -17.15
C ASP A 7 -16.25 14.53 -18.51
N ARG A 8 -16.73 15.78 -18.53
CA ARG A 8 -16.92 16.56 -19.77
C ARG A 8 -15.62 16.90 -20.47
N ALA A 9 -14.55 17.15 -19.70
CA ALA A 9 -13.23 17.43 -20.24
C ALA A 9 -12.48 16.17 -20.70
N HIS A 10 -13.06 14.97 -20.52
CA HIS A 10 -12.38 13.69 -20.75
C HIS A 10 -11.01 13.62 -20.04
N ALA A 11 -10.87 14.29 -18.90
CA ALA A 11 -9.64 14.29 -18.13
C ALA A 11 -9.34 12.88 -17.61
N PRO A 12 -8.09 12.42 -17.68
CA PRO A 12 -7.72 11.10 -17.19
C PRO A 12 -8.08 10.98 -15.71
N ARG A 13 -8.63 9.84 -15.31
CA ARG A 13 -8.87 9.53 -13.90
C ARG A 13 -7.51 9.40 -13.23
N LEU A 14 -7.24 10.25 -12.26
CA LEU A 14 -6.13 10.04 -11.34
C LEU A 14 -6.43 8.79 -10.52
N TYR A 15 -5.42 7.94 -10.34
CA TYR A 15 -5.58 6.71 -9.56
C TYR A 15 -6.03 7.05 -8.13
N PRO A 16 -7.19 6.54 -7.66
CA PRO A 16 -7.79 6.93 -6.38
C PRO A 16 -6.89 6.58 -5.20
N MET A 17 -6.09 5.53 -5.31
CA MET A 17 -5.19 5.05 -4.24
C MET A 17 -4.16 6.11 -3.83
N GLY A 18 -3.68 6.93 -4.75
CA GLY A 18 -2.76 8.02 -4.47
C GLY A 18 -3.45 9.19 -3.77
N LEU A 19 -4.18 9.98 -4.54
CA LEU A 19 -4.76 11.24 -4.07
C LEU A 19 -5.90 11.05 -3.06
N GLY A 20 -6.71 9.99 -3.24
CA GLY A 20 -7.88 9.74 -2.40
C GLY A 20 -7.56 9.04 -1.08
N MET A 21 -6.51 8.24 -1.02
CA MET A 21 -6.25 7.37 0.13
C MET A 21 -4.91 7.66 0.80
N ILE A 22 -3.77 7.33 0.15
CA ILE A 22 -2.46 7.45 0.82
C ILE A 22 -2.04 8.91 1.03
N GLY A 23 -2.40 9.83 0.15
CA GLY A 23 -2.08 11.25 0.30
C GLY A 23 -2.65 11.84 1.60
N PRO A 24 -3.98 11.81 1.83
CA PRO A 24 -4.59 12.24 3.09
C PRO A 24 -4.04 11.47 4.30
N THR A 25 -3.76 10.17 4.16
CA THR A 25 -3.19 9.36 5.25
C THR A 25 -1.79 9.85 5.63
N LEU A 26 -0.92 10.15 4.66
CA LEU A 26 0.40 10.72 4.93
C LEU A 26 0.31 12.11 5.55
N ALA A 27 -0.66 12.93 5.15
CA ALA A 27 -0.87 14.25 5.76
C ALA A 27 -1.25 14.15 7.24
N VAL A 28 -1.92 13.07 7.67
CA VAL A 28 -2.37 12.86 9.06
C VAL A 28 -1.39 12.03 9.87
N CYS A 29 -0.86 10.96 9.31
CA CYS A 29 -0.08 9.93 10.02
C CYS A 29 1.40 9.91 9.64
N GLY A 30 1.81 10.56 8.55
CA GLY A 30 3.18 10.57 8.07
C GLY A 30 4.07 11.52 8.87
N THR A 31 5.37 11.22 8.91
CA THR A 31 6.35 12.16 9.49
C THR A 31 6.53 13.39 8.57
N PRO A 32 7.05 14.52 9.10
CA PRO A 32 7.34 15.69 8.26
C PRO A 32 8.24 15.36 7.05
N GLU A 33 9.22 14.48 7.22
CA GLU A 33 10.12 14.03 6.15
C GLU A 33 9.36 13.23 5.09
N GLN A 34 8.49 12.32 5.49
CA GLN A 34 7.64 11.56 4.58
C GLN A 34 6.67 12.48 3.82
N GLN A 35 6.08 13.46 4.49
CA GLN A 35 5.20 14.43 3.85
C GLN A 35 5.95 15.26 2.80
N GLN A 36 7.15 15.74 3.14
CA GLN A 36 7.98 16.52 2.22
C GLN A 36 8.45 15.73 1.01
N ASP A 37 8.74 14.44 1.17
CA ASP A 37 9.21 13.60 0.08
C ASP A 37 8.07 13.06 -0.80
N TYR A 38 7.04 12.49 -0.18
CA TYR A 38 6.00 11.76 -0.93
C TYR A 38 4.88 12.65 -1.48
N LEU A 39 4.40 13.67 -0.74
CA LEU A 39 3.22 14.43 -1.16
C LEU A 39 3.44 15.21 -2.47
N PRO A 40 4.57 15.91 -2.70
CA PRO A 40 4.80 16.60 -3.98
C PRO A 40 4.83 15.62 -5.16
N LYS A 41 5.48 14.46 -5.01
CA LYS A 41 5.61 13.45 -6.06
C LYS A 41 4.28 12.75 -6.35
N LEU A 42 3.43 12.60 -5.33
CA LEU A 42 2.08 12.09 -5.48
C LEU A 42 1.20 13.09 -6.24
N LEU A 43 1.28 14.38 -5.90
CA LEU A 43 0.51 15.43 -6.57
C LEU A 43 0.95 15.65 -8.02
N SER A 44 2.23 15.50 -8.32
CA SER A 44 2.76 15.59 -9.70
C SER A 44 2.45 14.36 -10.56
N GLY A 45 2.01 13.25 -9.95
CA GLY A 45 1.82 11.97 -10.63
C GLY A 45 3.12 11.18 -10.87
N GLU A 46 4.24 11.61 -10.31
CA GLU A 46 5.50 10.86 -10.32
C GLU A 46 5.37 9.55 -9.52
N HIS A 47 4.69 9.62 -8.35
CA HIS A 47 4.37 8.45 -7.55
C HIS A 47 2.95 7.97 -7.83
N ILE A 48 2.84 6.79 -8.43
CA ILE A 48 1.59 6.08 -8.67
C ILE A 48 1.50 4.95 -7.65
N TRP A 49 0.43 4.96 -6.86
CA TRP A 49 0.27 4.08 -5.70
C TRP A 49 -0.74 2.98 -5.92
N CYS A 50 -0.47 1.81 -5.36
CA CYS A 50 -1.43 0.73 -5.19
C CYS A 50 -1.50 0.27 -3.73
N GLN A 51 -2.53 -0.53 -3.40
CA GLN A 51 -2.84 -0.98 -2.04
C GLN A 51 -2.50 -2.45 -1.86
N GLY A 52 -1.68 -2.75 -0.85
CA GLY A 52 -1.27 -4.11 -0.47
C GLY A 52 -1.90 -4.56 0.84
N TYR A 53 -3.22 -4.84 0.85
CA TYR A 53 -3.94 -5.28 2.04
C TYR A 53 -4.25 -6.77 2.00
N SER A 54 -5.19 -7.19 1.16
CA SER A 54 -5.66 -8.57 1.07
C SER A 54 -4.57 -9.56 0.70
N GLU A 55 -4.69 -10.79 1.25
CA GLU A 55 -3.83 -11.92 0.95
C GLU A 55 -4.67 -13.11 0.49
N PRO A 56 -4.10 -14.14 -0.13
CA PRO A 56 -4.86 -15.32 -0.54
C PRO A 56 -5.67 -16.00 0.58
N GLY A 57 -5.17 -15.92 1.83
CA GLY A 57 -5.85 -16.45 3.03
C GLY A 57 -6.50 -15.39 3.92
N SER A 58 -6.46 -14.10 3.55
CA SER A 58 -6.86 -12.99 4.41
C SER A 58 -7.48 -11.85 3.61
N GLY A 59 -8.80 -11.85 3.50
CA GLY A 59 -9.60 -10.82 2.85
C GLY A 59 -10.46 -10.08 3.87
N SER A 60 -11.71 -10.49 4.06
CA SER A 60 -12.62 -9.90 5.07
C SER A 60 -12.06 -9.97 6.49
N ASP A 61 -11.35 -11.05 6.84
CA ASP A 61 -10.55 -11.13 8.06
C ASP A 61 -9.12 -10.60 7.79
N LEU A 62 -9.00 -9.30 7.51
CA LEU A 62 -7.73 -8.66 7.20
C LEU A 62 -6.73 -8.76 8.35
N ALA A 63 -7.20 -8.80 9.60
CA ALA A 63 -6.34 -8.91 10.77
C ALA A 63 -5.54 -10.23 10.82
N SER A 64 -5.95 -11.25 10.06
CA SER A 64 -5.24 -12.53 9.96
C SER A 64 -4.08 -12.53 8.95
N LEU A 65 -3.74 -11.39 8.36
CA LEU A 65 -2.66 -11.27 7.36
C LEU A 65 -1.33 -11.87 7.84
N GLN A 66 -0.60 -12.50 6.91
CA GLN A 66 0.62 -13.27 7.18
C GLN A 66 1.86 -12.73 6.44
N CYS A 67 1.73 -11.77 5.51
CA CYS A 67 2.87 -11.13 4.86
C CYS A 67 3.78 -10.57 5.94
N ARG A 68 4.93 -11.24 6.18
CA ARG A 68 5.82 -10.93 7.30
C ARG A 68 6.82 -9.86 6.94
N ALA A 69 7.22 -9.08 7.93
CA ALA A 69 8.34 -8.17 7.87
C ALA A 69 9.22 -8.39 9.10
N GLU A 70 10.41 -8.93 8.89
CA GLU A 70 11.38 -9.22 9.94
C GLU A 70 12.43 -8.12 9.97
N ARG A 71 12.70 -7.57 11.15
CA ARG A 71 13.66 -6.47 11.29
C ARG A 71 15.09 -6.95 11.12
N ASP A 72 15.86 -6.27 10.26
CA ASP A 72 17.28 -6.47 10.02
C ASP A 72 18.00 -5.10 10.07
N GLY A 73 18.40 -4.68 11.26
CA GLY A 73 19.00 -3.37 11.51
C GLY A 73 18.05 -2.23 11.14
N ASP A 74 18.44 -1.40 10.18
CA ASP A 74 17.67 -0.26 9.70
C ASP A 74 16.68 -0.62 8.57
N TYR A 75 16.45 -1.91 8.34
CA TYR A 75 15.54 -2.42 7.32
C TYR A 75 14.58 -3.46 7.87
N PHE A 76 13.49 -3.66 7.14
CA PHE A 76 12.67 -4.85 7.21
C PHE A 76 12.93 -5.75 6.01
N ILE A 77 12.95 -7.05 6.23
CA ILE A 77 12.92 -8.06 5.16
C ILE A 77 11.49 -8.55 5.01
N VAL A 78 10.86 -8.13 3.93
CA VAL A 78 9.43 -8.42 3.67
C VAL A 78 9.30 -9.66 2.80
N ASN A 79 8.44 -10.60 3.26
CA ASN A 79 8.12 -11.84 2.56
C ASN A 79 6.63 -12.14 2.62
N GLY A 80 6.03 -12.41 1.47
CA GLY A 80 4.61 -12.76 1.40
C GLY A 80 3.99 -12.43 0.07
N THR A 81 2.65 -12.45 0.05
CA THR A 81 1.88 -12.26 -1.17
C THR A 81 0.65 -11.43 -0.88
N LYS A 82 0.45 -10.37 -1.65
CA LYS A 82 -0.80 -9.61 -1.69
C LYS A 82 -1.60 -9.98 -2.93
N ILE A 83 -2.93 -9.91 -2.83
CA ILE A 83 -3.83 -10.26 -3.91
C ILE A 83 -4.91 -9.21 -4.08
N TRP A 84 -5.54 -9.19 -5.25
CA TRP A 84 -6.57 -8.22 -5.63
C TRP A 84 -6.08 -6.78 -5.64
N THR A 85 -4.77 -6.58 -5.83
CA THR A 85 -4.15 -5.27 -5.85
C THR A 85 -4.48 -4.57 -7.18
N SER A 86 -5.42 -3.62 -7.12
CA SER A 86 -5.84 -2.85 -8.29
C SER A 86 -4.68 -2.01 -8.83
N TYR A 87 -4.48 -2.08 -10.15
CA TYR A 87 -3.51 -1.29 -10.92
C TYR A 87 -2.03 -1.43 -10.48
N ALA A 88 -1.66 -2.50 -9.77
CA ALA A 88 -0.27 -2.71 -9.35
C ALA A 88 0.72 -2.75 -10.54
N HIS A 89 0.28 -3.18 -11.71
CA HIS A 89 1.07 -3.20 -12.95
C HIS A 89 1.35 -1.78 -13.53
N HIS A 90 0.71 -0.75 -13.01
CA HIS A 90 0.95 0.65 -13.34
C HIS A 90 1.58 1.44 -12.19
N ALA A 91 1.55 0.88 -10.99
CA ALA A 91 2.07 1.52 -9.79
C ALA A 91 3.59 1.39 -9.69
N ASN A 92 4.24 2.42 -9.17
CA ASN A 92 5.64 2.39 -8.77
C ASN A 92 5.83 2.41 -7.25
N HIS A 93 4.74 2.57 -6.49
CA HIS A 93 4.74 2.48 -5.03
C HIS A 93 3.54 1.68 -4.54
N ILE A 94 3.72 0.98 -3.41
CA ILE A 94 2.64 0.26 -2.72
C ILE A 94 2.65 0.63 -1.25
N PHE A 95 1.49 0.98 -0.69
CA PHE A 95 1.31 1.01 0.75
C PHE A 95 0.78 -0.36 1.21
N CYS A 96 1.46 -0.95 2.18
CA CYS A 96 1.31 -2.35 2.51
C CYS A 96 1.14 -2.58 4.00
N LEU A 97 0.19 -3.43 4.39
CA LEU A 97 0.10 -3.97 5.74
C LEU A 97 0.92 -5.24 5.83
N VAL A 98 1.83 -5.28 6.80
CA VAL A 98 2.71 -6.43 7.04
C VAL A 98 2.65 -6.87 8.49
N ARG A 99 2.96 -8.13 8.75
CA ARG A 99 3.04 -8.71 10.09
C ARG A 99 4.46 -8.57 10.63
N THR A 100 4.62 -7.76 11.66
CA THR A 100 5.89 -7.53 12.37
C THR A 100 5.95 -8.25 13.71
N ASP A 101 4.80 -8.49 14.36
CA ASP A 101 4.71 -9.26 15.60
C ASP A 101 3.47 -10.18 15.60
N LYS A 102 3.57 -11.32 16.32
CA LYS A 102 2.51 -12.33 16.47
C LYS A 102 2.17 -12.61 17.93
N SER A 103 2.76 -11.87 18.88
CA SER A 103 2.62 -12.13 20.32
C SER A 103 1.28 -11.67 20.90
N GLY A 104 0.62 -10.71 20.24
CA GLY A 104 -0.59 -10.05 20.71
C GLY A 104 -1.86 -10.49 19.99
N LYS A 105 -2.90 -9.62 20.08
CA LYS A 105 -4.14 -9.80 19.30
C LYS A 105 -3.84 -9.66 17.80
N PRO A 106 -4.66 -10.24 16.91
CA PRO A 106 -4.43 -10.18 15.46
C PRO A 106 -4.23 -8.77 14.90
N GLN A 107 -4.91 -7.77 15.45
CA GLN A 107 -4.79 -6.36 15.05
C GLN A 107 -3.49 -5.70 15.53
N GLN A 108 -2.90 -6.22 16.61
CA GLN A 108 -1.58 -5.80 17.11
C GLN A 108 -0.48 -6.49 16.32
N GLY A 109 0.68 -5.85 16.20
CA GLY A 109 1.79 -6.42 15.43
C GLY A 109 1.61 -6.36 13.92
N ILE A 110 0.72 -5.47 13.44
CA ILE A 110 0.62 -5.07 12.04
C ILE A 110 1.31 -3.73 11.88
N THR A 111 2.19 -3.61 10.89
CA THR A 111 2.89 -2.37 10.55
C THR A 111 2.48 -1.91 9.15
N PHE A 112 2.36 -0.60 8.98
CA PHE A 112 2.04 0.03 7.71
C PHE A 112 3.34 0.51 7.05
N LEU A 113 3.69 -0.06 5.89
CA LEU A 113 4.93 0.22 5.16
C LEU A 113 4.66 0.84 3.80
N LEU A 114 5.52 1.80 3.42
CA LEU A 114 5.64 2.32 2.06
C LEU A 114 6.77 1.57 1.34
N ILE A 115 6.47 0.94 0.21
CA ILE A 115 7.43 0.12 -0.52
C ILE A 115 7.53 0.62 -1.96
N ASP A 116 8.74 0.86 -2.42
CA ASP A 116 9.04 1.10 -3.84
C ASP A 116 8.93 -0.24 -4.60
N MET A 117 8.07 -0.26 -5.63
CA MET A 117 7.82 -1.45 -6.45
C MET A 117 9.02 -1.86 -7.31
N ALA A 118 10.01 -0.99 -7.48
CA ALA A 118 11.27 -1.31 -8.15
C ALA A 118 12.27 -2.02 -7.24
N THR A 119 11.97 -2.16 -5.95
CA THR A 119 12.86 -2.86 -5.00
C THR A 119 13.04 -4.31 -5.43
N PRO A 120 14.30 -4.83 -5.47
CA PRO A 120 14.56 -6.23 -5.79
C PRO A 120 13.74 -7.17 -4.91
N GLY A 121 13.14 -8.20 -5.53
CA GLY A 121 12.28 -9.17 -4.85
C GLY A 121 10.78 -8.84 -4.96
N VAL A 122 10.39 -7.65 -5.43
CA VAL A 122 9.01 -7.35 -5.75
C VAL A 122 8.67 -7.86 -7.14
N SER A 123 7.57 -8.58 -7.27
CA SER A 123 7.04 -9.00 -8.58
C SER A 123 5.52 -8.90 -8.63
N VAL A 124 5.01 -8.49 -9.79
CA VAL A 124 3.58 -8.32 -10.06
C VAL A 124 3.13 -9.37 -11.05
N ARG A 125 2.04 -10.07 -10.74
CA ARG A 125 1.41 -11.06 -11.62
C ARG A 125 -0.02 -10.66 -11.92
N PRO A 126 -0.45 -10.67 -13.19
CA PRO A 126 -1.81 -10.31 -13.57
C PRO A 126 -2.82 -11.35 -13.06
N ILE A 127 -4.00 -10.86 -12.68
CA ILE A 127 -5.20 -11.67 -12.50
C ILE A 127 -6.18 -11.23 -13.57
N VAL A 128 -6.46 -12.14 -14.52
CA VAL A 128 -7.44 -11.88 -15.57
C VAL A 128 -8.83 -12.21 -15.02
N THR A 129 -9.73 -11.23 -15.06
CA THR A 129 -11.10 -11.39 -14.57
C THR A 129 -11.97 -12.21 -15.52
N LEU A 130 -13.17 -12.58 -15.09
CA LEU A 130 -14.15 -13.28 -15.96
C LEU A 130 -14.53 -12.45 -17.20
N ALA A 131 -14.46 -11.12 -17.09
CA ALA A 131 -14.71 -10.21 -18.22
C ALA A 131 -13.54 -10.13 -19.22
N GLY A 132 -12.40 -10.77 -18.91
CA GLY A 132 -11.19 -10.72 -19.72
C GLY A 132 -10.29 -9.50 -19.40
N ASP A 133 -10.65 -8.67 -18.44
CA ASP A 133 -9.90 -7.48 -18.08
C ASP A 133 -8.73 -7.80 -17.12
N HIS A 134 -7.68 -6.98 -17.22
CA HIS A 134 -6.54 -7.00 -16.31
C HIS A 134 -6.50 -5.70 -15.51
N GLU A 135 -7.20 -5.66 -14.39
CA GLU A 135 -7.22 -4.54 -13.45
C GLU A 135 -6.50 -4.90 -12.15
N VAL A 136 -6.74 -6.12 -11.67
CA VAL A 136 -6.22 -6.60 -10.39
C VAL A 136 -5.02 -7.51 -10.55
N ASN A 137 -4.19 -7.56 -9.51
CA ASN A 137 -2.92 -8.27 -9.55
C ASN A 137 -2.66 -9.02 -8.24
N GLN A 138 -1.76 -9.98 -8.34
CA GLN A 138 -1.02 -10.54 -7.24
C GLN A 138 0.33 -9.82 -7.15
N VAL A 139 0.73 -9.37 -5.96
CA VAL A 139 2.05 -8.77 -5.69
C VAL A 139 2.79 -9.70 -4.74
N LEU A 140 3.97 -10.15 -5.17
CA LEU A 140 4.81 -11.05 -4.38
C LEU A 140 6.01 -10.28 -3.85
N PHE A 141 6.36 -10.57 -2.61
CA PHE A 141 7.57 -10.08 -1.93
C PHE A 141 8.45 -11.27 -1.58
N ASP A 142 9.67 -11.28 -2.11
CA ASP A 142 10.68 -12.29 -1.84
C ASP A 142 11.95 -11.60 -1.34
N ASN A 143 12.16 -11.64 -0.03
CA ASN A 143 13.27 -11.00 0.67
C ASN A 143 13.44 -9.50 0.32
N VAL A 144 12.33 -8.77 0.21
CA VAL A 144 12.32 -7.36 -0.15
C VAL A 144 12.82 -6.52 1.02
N ARG A 145 13.89 -5.76 0.80
CA ARG A 145 14.46 -4.85 1.83
C ARG A 145 13.75 -3.50 1.81
N VAL A 146 13.10 -3.16 2.90
CA VAL A 146 12.36 -1.91 3.08
C VAL A 146 12.95 -1.12 4.23
N PRO A 147 13.36 0.15 4.07
CA PRO A 147 13.87 0.95 5.16
C PRO A 147 12.86 1.09 6.30
N VAL A 148 13.32 1.07 7.55
CA VAL A 148 12.48 1.34 8.74
C VAL A 148 11.85 2.72 8.67
N ALA A 149 12.53 3.70 8.07
CA ALA A 149 12.00 5.04 7.85
C ALA A 149 10.72 5.09 6.98
N ASN A 150 10.39 3.98 6.28
CA ASN A 150 9.18 3.87 5.47
C ASN A 150 7.95 3.38 6.27
N ILE A 151 8.04 3.26 7.59
CA ILE A 151 6.87 3.05 8.44
C ILE A 151 6.02 4.32 8.45
N VAL A 152 4.72 4.19 8.24
CA VAL A 152 3.75 5.27 8.51
C VAL A 152 3.12 5.01 9.89
N GLY A 153 3.20 6.00 10.76
CA GLY A 153 2.89 5.81 12.18
C GLY A 153 4.01 5.09 12.92
N GLU A 154 3.64 4.14 13.78
CA GLU A 154 4.59 3.37 14.61
C GLU A 154 4.60 1.89 14.24
N GLU A 155 5.72 1.22 14.50
CA GLU A 155 5.83 -0.23 14.34
C GLU A 155 4.80 -0.94 15.22
N ASN A 156 4.12 -1.94 14.68
CA ASN A 156 3.04 -2.71 15.29
C ASN A 156 1.70 -1.96 15.47
N GLU A 157 1.60 -0.70 15.07
CA GLU A 157 0.38 0.13 15.18
C GLU A 157 -0.25 0.46 13.81
N GLY A 158 0.17 -0.22 12.75
CA GLY A 158 -0.31 -0.02 11.39
C GLY A 158 -1.80 -0.25 11.19
N TRP A 159 -2.45 -1.01 12.08
CA TRP A 159 -3.91 -1.19 12.07
C TRP A 159 -4.66 0.12 12.26
N THR A 160 -4.15 1.01 13.11
CA THR A 160 -4.73 2.34 13.33
C THR A 160 -4.57 3.21 12.09
N VAL A 161 -3.39 3.17 11.44
CA VAL A 161 -3.15 3.87 10.17
C VAL A 161 -4.09 3.36 9.08
N ALA A 162 -4.25 2.02 8.97
CA ALA A 162 -5.17 1.42 8.02
C ALA A 162 -6.63 1.87 8.21
N LYS A 163 -7.10 1.95 9.45
CA LYS A 163 -8.44 2.49 9.74
C LYS A 163 -8.57 3.96 9.34
N THR A 164 -7.56 4.77 9.60
CA THR A 164 -7.53 6.18 9.17
C THR A 164 -7.60 6.27 7.65
N LEU A 165 -6.81 5.46 6.92
CA LEU A 165 -6.83 5.43 5.46
C LEU A 165 -8.23 5.11 4.91
N LEU A 166 -8.92 4.11 5.48
CA LEU A 166 -10.25 3.70 5.04
C LEU A 166 -11.34 4.77 5.31
N THR A 167 -11.07 5.79 6.13
CA THR A 167 -12.00 6.93 6.27
C THR A 167 -11.99 7.85 5.06
N PHE A 168 -11.00 7.73 4.20
CA PHE A 168 -10.86 8.53 2.98
C PHE A 168 -11.32 7.77 1.72
N GLU A 169 -11.60 6.48 1.82
CA GLU A 169 -12.13 5.63 0.76
C GLU A 169 -13.65 5.91 0.55
#